data_a9ccddffd15afb593863f6fcbdcd9a29
#
_entry.id   a9ccddffd15afb593863f6fcbdcd9a29
#
_cell.length_a   1.000
_cell.length_b   1.000
_cell.length_c   1.000
_cell.angle_alpha   90.00
_cell.angle_beta   90.00
_cell.angle_gamma   90.00
#
_symmetry.space_group_name_H-M   'P 1'
#
loop_
_entity.id
_entity.type
_entity.pdbx_description
1 polymer ?
#
loop_
_entity_poly.entity_id
_entity_poly.type
_entity_poly.pdbx_seq_one_letter_code
_entity_poly.pdbx_strand_id
1 'polypeptide(L)'
;MPHSTDPAALAPADPEPVPDPLAYALCASYQDPARVQPVPAGPAFDLVSVTMAIGLDALDLMLRAGGPVGPVAADARARVDRIGFLLPPGTLRDERGFTWWCRRHGLRTASHGDVVALPPLIGESTRMVWLVSPGAPGTGRTDAGLLLASLRRALNAHNRRARCQETAL
;
A
#
# COMPACT_ATOMS: atom_id res chain seq x y z
N MET A 1 -62.21 -20.21 7.84
CA MET A 1 -60.80 -20.42 7.96
C MET A 1 -60.07 -19.36 7.16
N PRO A 2 -59.55 -18.27 7.73
CA PRO A 2 -58.78 -17.29 6.97
C PRO A 2 -57.32 -17.76 6.87
N HIS A 3 -56.78 -17.80 5.67
CA HIS A 3 -55.39 -18.03 5.36
C HIS A 3 -54.59 -16.78 5.69
N SER A 4 -53.76 -16.87 6.73
CA SER A 4 -52.74 -15.86 7.07
C SER A 4 -51.59 -16.04 6.10
N THR A 5 -51.45 -15.13 5.13
CA THR A 5 -50.27 -15.01 4.28
C THR A 5 -49.31 -14.04 4.96
N ASP A 6 -48.32 -14.59 5.61
CA ASP A 6 -47.22 -13.82 6.21
C ASP A 6 -46.26 -13.36 5.08
N PRO A 7 -46.18 -12.07 4.75
CA PRO A 7 -45.19 -11.59 3.80
C PRO A 7 -43.85 -11.49 4.55
N ALA A 8 -43.03 -12.56 4.46
CA ALA A 8 -41.65 -12.48 4.86
C ALA A 8 -40.99 -11.26 4.15
N ALA A 9 -40.86 -10.18 4.89
CA ALA A 9 -40.17 -8.99 4.42
C ALA A 9 -38.73 -9.39 4.03
N LEU A 10 -38.47 -9.42 2.72
CA LEU A 10 -37.09 -9.47 2.24
C LEU A 10 -36.35 -8.27 2.84
N ALA A 11 -35.43 -8.56 3.74
CA ALA A 11 -34.49 -7.54 4.19
C ALA A 11 -33.77 -6.98 2.94
N PRO A 12 -33.60 -5.66 2.84
CA PRO A 12 -32.84 -5.09 1.73
C PRO A 12 -31.46 -5.73 1.71
N ALA A 13 -31.06 -6.27 0.57
CA ALA A 13 -29.71 -6.78 0.36
C ALA A 13 -28.71 -5.66 0.69
N ASP A 14 -27.74 -5.97 1.52
CA ASP A 14 -26.65 -5.02 1.80
C ASP A 14 -26.07 -4.54 0.46
N PRO A 15 -25.84 -3.23 0.29
CA PRO A 15 -25.28 -2.73 -0.95
C PRO A 15 -23.93 -3.42 -1.20
N GLU A 16 -23.77 -4.00 -2.38
CA GLU A 16 -22.49 -4.60 -2.77
C GLU A 16 -21.36 -3.59 -2.53
N PRO A 17 -20.26 -4.02 -1.88
CA PRO A 17 -19.14 -3.12 -1.62
C PRO A 17 -18.61 -2.57 -2.96
N VAL A 18 -18.66 -1.25 -3.10
CA VAL A 18 -18.09 -0.56 -4.28
C VAL A 18 -16.59 -0.89 -4.31
N PRO A 19 -16.09 -1.52 -5.38
CA PRO A 19 -14.68 -1.87 -5.46
C PRO A 19 -13.81 -0.62 -5.33
N ASP A 20 -12.71 -0.72 -4.56
CA ASP A 20 -11.76 0.38 -4.43
C ASP A 20 -11.26 0.80 -5.82
N PRO A 21 -11.43 2.06 -6.22
CA PRO A 21 -10.99 2.54 -7.53
C PRO A 21 -9.51 2.29 -7.81
N LEU A 22 -8.66 2.31 -6.77
CA LEU A 22 -7.24 1.99 -6.91
C LEU A 22 -7.04 0.51 -7.23
N ALA A 23 -7.73 -0.39 -6.50
CA ALA A 23 -7.65 -1.83 -6.76
C ALA A 23 -8.14 -2.16 -8.17
N TYR A 24 -9.26 -1.56 -8.60
CA TYR A 24 -9.78 -1.75 -9.94
C TYR A 24 -8.80 -1.27 -11.03
N ALA A 25 -8.29 -0.04 -10.91
CA ALA A 25 -7.34 0.53 -11.87
C ALA A 25 -6.03 -0.26 -11.92
N LEU A 26 -5.56 -0.74 -10.77
CA LEU A 26 -4.38 -1.58 -10.67
C LEU A 26 -4.60 -2.93 -11.36
N CYS A 27 -5.70 -3.63 -11.07
CA CYS A 27 -6.03 -4.90 -11.70
C CYS A 27 -6.18 -4.76 -13.23
N ALA A 28 -6.80 -3.69 -13.70
CA ALA A 28 -6.94 -3.39 -15.12
C ALA A 28 -5.60 -3.10 -15.82
N SER A 29 -4.56 -2.72 -15.08
CA SER A 29 -3.22 -2.45 -15.61
C SER A 29 -2.38 -3.72 -15.83
N TYR A 30 -2.82 -4.87 -15.32
CA TYR A 30 -2.11 -6.14 -15.51
C TYR A 30 -2.46 -6.79 -16.85
N GLN A 31 -1.44 -7.14 -17.63
CA GLN A 31 -1.57 -7.97 -18.83
C GLN A 31 -1.63 -9.45 -18.50
N ASP A 32 -0.83 -9.88 -17.51
CA ASP A 32 -0.81 -11.25 -16.99
C ASP A 32 -0.80 -11.19 -15.45
N PRO A 33 -1.95 -11.44 -14.79
CA PRO A 33 -2.04 -11.34 -13.34
C PRO A 33 -1.22 -12.39 -12.57
N ALA A 34 -0.72 -13.42 -13.23
CA ALA A 34 0.08 -14.49 -12.62
C ALA A 34 1.58 -14.16 -12.58
N ARG A 35 2.01 -13.03 -13.12
CA ARG A 35 3.42 -12.67 -13.20
C ARG A 35 3.71 -11.31 -12.57
N VAL A 36 4.98 -11.14 -12.15
CA VAL A 36 5.51 -9.81 -11.84
C VAL A 36 5.48 -8.96 -13.09
N GLN A 37 4.86 -7.80 -13.03
CA GLN A 37 4.69 -6.94 -14.19
C GLN A 37 5.21 -5.53 -13.99
N PRO A 38 5.77 -4.91 -15.03
CA PRO A 38 5.98 -3.49 -15.09
C PRO A 38 4.63 -2.78 -15.27
N VAL A 39 4.25 -1.95 -14.30
CA VAL A 39 3.01 -1.17 -14.31
C VAL A 39 3.36 0.32 -14.30
N PRO A 40 2.79 1.15 -15.19
CA PRO A 40 3.03 2.58 -15.17
C PRO A 40 2.40 3.23 -13.93
N ALA A 41 3.22 3.96 -13.18
CA ALA A 41 2.77 4.80 -12.08
C ALA A 41 2.12 6.09 -12.61
N GLY A 42 1.31 6.74 -11.79
CA GLY A 42 0.63 7.99 -12.09
C GLY A 42 -0.82 7.81 -12.51
N PRO A 43 -1.19 7.03 -13.53
CA PRO A 43 -2.60 6.83 -13.87
C PRO A 43 -3.39 6.04 -12.81
N ALA A 44 -2.79 4.99 -12.27
CA ALA A 44 -3.43 4.09 -11.32
C ALA A 44 -3.01 4.36 -9.87
N PHE A 45 -1.75 4.72 -9.63
CA PHE A 45 -1.19 4.91 -8.30
C PHE A 45 0.07 5.78 -8.33
N ASP A 46 0.40 6.36 -7.18
CA ASP A 46 1.75 6.79 -6.84
C ASP A 46 2.39 5.77 -5.88
N LEU A 47 3.72 5.74 -5.79
CA LEU A 47 4.45 4.80 -4.93
C LEU A 47 5.46 5.52 -4.06
N VAL A 48 5.52 5.13 -2.79
CA VAL A 48 6.65 5.44 -1.89
C VAL A 48 7.30 4.15 -1.46
N SER A 49 8.60 4.02 -1.67
CA SER A 49 9.36 2.82 -1.37
C SER A 49 10.52 3.11 -0.41
N VAL A 50 10.64 2.27 0.61
CA VAL A 50 11.60 2.37 1.71
C VAL A 50 12.26 1.01 1.96
N THR A 51 13.35 0.97 2.71
CA THR A 51 13.97 -0.30 3.14
C THR A 51 13.02 -1.15 3.95
N MET A 52 13.13 -2.47 3.84
CA MET A 52 12.22 -3.45 4.44
C MET A 52 12.00 -3.19 5.94
N ALA A 53 13.08 -3.01 6.71
CA ALA A 53 12.98 -2.82 8.16
C ALA A 53 12.13 -1.61 8.56
N ILE A 54 12.38 -0.45 7.92
CA ILE A 54 11.63 0.77 8.19
C ILE A 54 10.20 0.64 7.70
N GLY A 55 9.99 -0.01 6.54
CA GLY A 55 8.68 -0.20 5.96
C GLY A 55 7.78 -1.12 6.79
N LEU A 56 8.31 -2.20 7.36
CA LEU A 56 7.57 -3.09 8.27
C LEU A 56 7.17 -2.36 9.55
N ASP A 57 8.10 -1.62 10.16
CA ASP A 57 7.80 -0.80 11.35
C ASP A 57 6.70 0.25 11.03
N ALA A 58 6.74 0.87 9.85
CA ALA A 58 5.73 1.85 9.44
C ALA A 58 4.37 1.20 9.19
N LEU A 59 4.32 0.05 8.52
CA LEU A 59 3.10 -0.71 8.28
C LEU A 59 2.43 -1.15 9.59
N ASP A 60 3.22 -1.68 10.54
CA ASP A 60 2.73 -2.05 11.86
C ASP A 60 2.12 -0.83 12.61
N LEU A 61 2.76 0.34 12.53
CA LEU A 61 2.22 1.57 13.12
C LEU A 61 0.90 2.00 12.48
N MET A 62 0.76 1.89 11.15
CA MET A 62 -0.48 2.20 10.44
C MET A 62 -1.61 1.25 10.83
N LEU A 63 -1.34 -0.05 10.88
CA LEU A 63 -2.31 -1.07 11.27
C LEU A 63 -2.78 -0.88 12.71
N ARG A 64 -1.88 -0.59 13.65
CA ARG A 64 -2.24 -0.28 15.05
C ARG A 64 -3.04 1.02 15.20
N ALA A 65 -2.83 1.97 14.32
CA ALA A 65 -3.61 3.21 14.32
C ALA A 65 -5.05 3.01 13.82
N GLY A 66 -5.36 1.84 13.24
CA GLY A 66 -6.69 1.53 12.70
C GLY A 66 -7.06 2.35 11.47
N GLY A 67 -6.10 3.01 10.84
CA GLY A 67 -6.34 3.80 9.65
C GLY A 67 -6.35 2.96 8.37
N PRO A 68 -6.85 3.51 7.27
CA PRO A 68 -6.91 2.80 6.01
C PRO A 68 -5.49 2.56 5.47
N VAL A 69 -5.22 1.30 5.12
CA VAL A 69 -3.98 0.87 4.48
C VAL A 69 -4.33 0.34 3.10
N GLY A 70 -3.79 0.95 2.06
CA GLY A 70 -3.90 0.50 0.69
C GLY A 70 -2.93 -0.65 0.37
N PRO A 71 -2.78 -1.01 -0.90
CA PRO A 71 -1.88 -2.08 -1.31
C PRO A 71 -0.43 -1.79 -0.91
N VAL A 72 0.23 -2.81 -0.35
CA VAL A 72 1.64 -2.75 0.07
C VAL A 72 2.38 -3.93 -0.51
N ALA A 73 3.44 -3.65 -1.26
CA ALA A 73 4.28 -4.67 -1.90
C ALA A 73 5.66 -4.76 -1.24
N ALA A 74 6.16 -5.98 -1.05
CA ALA A 74 7.55 -6.24 -0.68
C ALA A 74 8.34 -6.73 -1.91
N ASP A 75 9.54 -6.19 -2.10
CA ASP A 75 10.46 -6.55 -3.17
C ASP A 75 11.84 -6.94 -2.61
N ALA A 76 12.17 -8.21 -2.68
CA ALA A 76 13.44 -8.80 -2.27
C ALA A 76 14.34 -9.17 -3.48
N ARG A 77 14.09 -8.62 -4.68
CA ARG A 77 14.91 -8.87 -5.88
C ARG A 77 16.14 -7.98 -5.94
N ALA A 78 16.08 -6.82 -5.28
CA ALA A 78 17.19 -5.88 -5.25
C ALA A 78 18.23 -6.26 -4.20
N ARG A 79 19.42 -5.61 -4.27
CA ARG A 79 20.47 -5.77 -3.27
C ARG A 79 20.03 -5.37 -1.86
N VAL A 80 19.06 -4.50 -1.77
CA VAL A 80 18.43 -4.06 -0.51
C VAL A 80 16.93 -4.30 -0.64
N ASP A 81 16.41 -5.12 0.24
CA ASP A 81 14.98 -5.43 0.32
C ASP A 81 14.16 -4.18 0.63
N ARG A 82 13.05 -4.02 -0.06
CA ARG A 82 12.22 -2.82 0.00
C ARG A 82 10.75 -3.15 0.21
N ILE A 83 10.05 -2.20 0.82
CA ILE A 83 8.58 -2.16 0.86
C ILE A 83 8.11 -0.92 0.10
N GLY A 84 7.11 -1.11 -0.75
CA GLY A 84 6.42 -0.08 -1.49
C GLY A 84 4.98 0.08 -1.02
N PHE A 85 4.61 1.29 -0.64
CA PHE A 85 3.25 1.69 -0.30
C PHE A 85 2.62 2.36 -1.51
N LEU A 86 1.51 1.81 -1.99
CA LEU A 86 0.76 2.41 -3.07
C LEU A 86 -0.19 3.47 -2.50
N LEU A 87 -0.18 4.62 -3.15
CA LEU A 87 -0.97 5.81 -2.81
C LEU A 87 -1.96 6.10 -3.93
N PRO A 88 -3.04 6.82 -3.67
CA PRO A 88 -3.89 7.34 -4.73
C PRO A 88 -3.08 8.13 -5.78
N PRO A 89 -3.45 8.06 -7.06
CA PRO A 89 -2.75 8.78 -8.12
C PRO A 89 -2.79 10.29 -7.85
N GLY A 90 -1.68 10.96 -8.12
CA GLY A 90 -1.51 12.40 -7.91
C GLY A 90 -1.11 12.81 -6.50
N THR A 91 -1.10 11.90 -5.52
CA THR A 91 -0.71 12.20 -4.13
C THR A 91 0.65 12.84 -4.04
N LEU A 92 1.65 12.33 -4.76
CA LEU A 92 3.01 12.86 -4.72
C LEU A 92 3.14 14.24 -5.38
N ARG A 93 2.25 14.58 -6.30
CA ARG A 93 2.17 15.89 -6.92
C ARG A 93 1.48 16.91 -6.01
N ASP A 94 0.39 16.50 -5.41
CA ASP A 94 -0.49 17.38 -4.64
C ASP A 94 0.04 17.60 -3.22
N GLU A 95 0.69 16.58 -2.63
CA GLU A 95 1.31 16.61 -1.30
C GLU A 95 2.81 16.96 -1.37
N ARG A 96 3.13 18.19 -1.80
CA ARG A 96 4.52 18.63 -2.00
C ARG A 96 5.41 18.48 -0.76
N GLY A 97 4.86 18.72 0.43
CA GLY A 97 5.57 18.55 1.71
C GLY A 97 5.97 17.11 1.95
N PHE A 98 5.09 16.15 1.62
CA PHE A 98 5.37 14.73 1.70
C PHE A 98 6.46 14.30 0.71
N THR A 99 6.33 14.70 -0.55
CA THR A 99 7.31 14.39 -1.61
C THR A 99 8.69 14.95 -1.28
N TRP A 100 8.76 16.21 -0.83
CA TRP A 100 10.00 16.82 -0.39
C TRP A 100 10.63 16.04 0.76
N TRP A 101 9.84 15.66 1.76
CA TRP A 101 10.31 14.88 2.91
C TRP A 101 10.85 13.52 2.47
N CYS A 102 10.14 12.79 1.59
CA CYS A 102 10.61 11.53 1.04
C CYS A 102 12.00 11.66 0.40
N ARG A 103 12.16 12.64 -0.48
CA ARG A 103 13.45 12.90 -1.16
C ARG A 103 14.57 13.22 -0.18
N ARG A 104 14.29 14.07 0.81
CA ARG A 104 15.27 14.46 1.83
C ARG A 104 15.76 13.27 2.66
N HIS A 105 14.93 12.28 2.88
CA HIS A 105 15.26 11.08 3.66
C HIS A 105 15.66 9.88 2.79
N GLY A 106 15.92 10.07 1.51
CA GLY A 106 16.39 9.02 0.60
C GLY A 106 15.36 7.93 0.29
N LEU A 107 14.07 8.21 0.51
CA LEU A 107 13.02 7.31 0.08
C LEU A 107 12.84 7.42 -1.44
N ARG A 108 12.57 6.28 -2.08
CA ARG A 108 12.26 6.26 -3.51
C ARG A 108 10.78 6.54 -3.71
N THR A 109 10.48 7.35 -4.71
CA THR A 109 9.11 7.64 -5.13
C THR A 109 8.96 7.32 -6.59
N ALA A 110 7.77 6.87 -6.99
CA ALA A 110 7.39 6.73 -8.40
C ALA A 110 6.00 7.36 -8.61
N SER A 111 5.85 8.09 -9.69
CA SER A 111 4.63 8.81 -10.07
C SER A 111 4.49 8.83 -11.59
N HIS A 112 3.75 9.79 -12.14
CA HIS A 112 3.52 9.89 -13.58
C HIS A 112 4.82 9.84 -14.39
N GLY A 113 4.88 8.90 -15.34
CA GLY A 113 6.04 8.67 -16.20
C GLY A 113 7.01 7.58 -15.71
N ASP A 114 6.89 7.14 -14.46
CA ASP A 114 7.68 6.04 -13.93
C ASP A 114 7.02 4.69 -14.21
N VAL A 115 7.83 3.63 -14.25
CA VAL A 115 7.35 2.24 -14.36
C VAL A 115 7.81 1.47 -13.14
N VAL A 116 6.88 0.80 -12.48
CA VAL A 116 7.12 0.04 -11.25
C VAL A 116 6.81 -1.43 -11.50
N ALA A 117 7.74 -2.30 -11.12
CA ALA A 117 7.43 -3.72 -11.07
C ALA A 117 6.57 -4.01 -9.84
N LEU A 118 5.46 -4.72 -10.04
CA LEU A 118 4.53 -5.11 -8.98
C LEU A 118 4.40 -6.63 -8.88
N PRO A 119 4.08 -7.17 -7.68
CA PRO A 119 3.86 -8.60 -7.50
C PRO A 119 2.73 -9.12 -8.38
N PRO A 120 2.68 -10.43 -8.68
CA PRO A 120 1.52 -11.04 -9.32
C PRO A 120 0.25 -10.83 -8.47
N LEU A 121 -0.91 -10.71 -9.12
CA LEU A 121 -2.21 -10.63 -8.45
C LEU A 121 -2.73 -12.01 -8.04
N ILE A 122 -2.36 -13.04 -8.79
CA ILE A 122 -2.68 -14.44 -8.52
C ILE A 122 -1.40 -15.27 -8.56
N GLY A 123 -1.35 -16.34 -7.76
CA GLY A 123 -0.15 -17.15 -7.64
C GLY A 123 0.88 -16.57 -6.68
N GLU A 124 2.06 -17.17 -6.68
CA GLU A 124 3.15 -16.81 -5.77
C GLU A 124 4.40 -16.37 -6.53
N SER A 125 5.11 -15.41 -5.95
CA SER A 125 6.48 -15.05 -6.34
C SER A 125 7.37 -15.15 -5.12
N THR A 126 8.53 -15.78 -5.27
CA THR A 126 9.48 -15.98 -4.16
C THR A 126 10.20 -14.71 -3.73
N ARG A 127 10.17 -13.67 -4.54
CA ARG A 127 10.95 -12.44 -4.30
C ARG A 127 10.14 -11.16 -4.33
N MET A 128 8.86 -11.25 -4.67
CA MET A 128 7.99 -10.09 -4.75
C MET A 128 6.58 -10.51 -4.35
N VAL A 129 6.09 -9.96 -3.24
CA VAL A 129 4.82 -10.37 -2.64
C VAL A 129 3.98 -9.16 -2.23
N TRP A 130 2.68 -9.33 -2.22
CA TRP A 130 1.77 -8.39 -1.57
C TRP A 130 1.76 -8.67 -0.06
N LEU A 131 2.09 -7.67 0.77
CA LEU A 131 1.85 -7.69 2.21
C LEU A 131 0.40 -7.29 2.51
N VAL A 132 -0.12 -6.36 1.71
CA VAL A 132 -1.52 -5.99 1.68
C VAL A 132 -1.94 -6.05 0.22
N SER A 133 -2.78 -7.02 -0.12
CA SER A 133 -3.19 -7.24 -1.51
C SER A 133 -4.18 -6.20 -1.99
N PRO A 134 -4.14 -5.78 -3.27
CA PRO A 134 -5.20 -4.99 -3.87
C PRO A 134 -6.55 -5.71 -3.75
N GLY A 135 -7.60 -4.99 -3.32
CA GLY A 135 -8.95 -5.55 -3.21
C GLY A 135 -9.16 -6.55 -2.07
N ALA A 136 -8.19 -6.77 -1.17
CA ALA A 136 -8.42 -7.57 0.03
C ALA A 136 -9.47 -6.89 0.93
N PRO A 137 -10.29 -7.68 1.67
CA PRO A 137 -11.24 -7.11 2.62
C PRO A 137 -10.55 -6.18 3.62
N GLY A 138 -11.08 -4.97 3.81
CA GLY A 138 -10.50 -3.95 4.68
C GLY A 138 -9.33 -3.16 4.07
N THR A 139 -8.91 -3.48 2.85
CA THR A 139 -7.97 -2.65 2.10
C THR A 139 -8.66 -1.36 1.68
N GLY A 140 -8.13 -0.24 2.13
CA GLY A 140 -8.61 1.09 1.75
C GLY A 140 -7.59 1.81 0.88
N ARG A 141 -7.75 3.11 0.73
CA ARG A 141 -6.72 3.98 0.17
C ARG A 141 -5.71 4.30 1.26
N THR A 142 -4.43 4.15 0.98
CA THR A 142 -3.39 4.61 1.91
C THR A 142 -3.55 6.11 2.14
N ASP A 143 -3.78 6.48 3.40
CA ASP A 143 -3.77 7.89 3.80
C ASP A 143 -2.33 8.40 3.83
N ALA A 144 -2.04 9.45 3.05
CA ALA A 144 -0.70 10.01 2.91
C ALA A 144 -0.19 10.62 4.23
N GLY A 145 -1.07 11.23 5.02
CA GLY A 145 -0.72 11.82 6.30
C GLY A 145 -0.34 10.75 7.33
N LEU A 146 -1.15 9.68 7.39
CA LEU A 146 -0.88 8.54 8.27
C LEU A 146 0.42 7.83 7.87
N LEU A 147 0.63 7.59 6.57
CA LEU A 147 1.87 7.00 6.07
C LEU A 147 3.09 7.87 6.44
N LEU A 148 3.01 9.18 6.20
CA LEU A 148 4.10 10.11 6.54
C LEU A 148 4.42 10.10 8.04
N ALA A 149 3.39 10.13 8.90
CA ALA A 149 3.57 10.07 10.34
C ALA A 149 4.23 8.76 10.78
N SER A 150 3.79 7.63 10.20
CA SER A 150 4.32 6.30 10.49
C SER A 150 5.76 6.14 10.01
N LEU A 151 6.07 6.58 8.79
CA LEU A 151 7.44 6.56 8.26
C LEU A 151 8.39 7.43 9.09
N ARG A 152 7.95 8.62 9.54
CA ARG A 152 8.76 9.49 10.43
C ARG A 152 9.08 8.79 11.74
N ARG A 153 8.10 8.14 12.36
CA ARG A 153 8.30 7.40 13.62
C ARG A 153 9.25 6.22 13.43
N ALA A 154 9.03 5.40 12.39
CA ALA A 154 9.86 4.25 12.08
C ALA A 154 11.31 4.67 11.79
N LEU A 155 11.53 5.69 10.96
CA LEU A 155 12.85 6.21 10.64
C LEU A 155 13.58 6.75 11.88
N ASN A 156 12.89 7.51 12.73
CA ASN A 156 13.47 8.02 13.97
C ASN A 156 13.84 6.89 14.94
N ALA A 157 13.02 5.84 15.04
CA ALA A 157 13.34 4.67 15.86
C ALA A 157 14.55 3.92 15.31
N HIS A 158 14.62 3.73 14.00
CA HIS A 158 15.75 3.10 13.33
C HIS A 158 17.06 3.87 13.56
N ASN A 159 17.05 5.18 13.38
CA ASN A 159 18.22 6.03 13.58
C ASN A 159 18.69 6.02 15.05
N ARG A 160 17.78 5.96 16.02
CA ARG A 160 18.16 5.82 17.45
C ARG A 160 18.83 4.49 17.71
N ARG A 161 18.31 3.38 17.18
CA ARG A 161 18.91 2.03 17.33
C ARG A 161 20.33 2.02 16.76
N ALA A 162 20.54 2.57 15.56
CA ALA A 162 21.86 2.66 14.92
C ALA A 162 22.88 3.41 15.77
N ARG A 163 22.53 4.58 16.32
CA ARG A 163 23.39 5.38 17.19
C ARG A 163 23.75 4.65 18.48
N CYS A 164 22.81 3.94 19.11
CA CYS A 164 23.10 3.16 20.31
C CYS A 164 24.08 2.01 20.04
N GLN A 165 24.05 1.42 18.85
CA GLN A 165 24.98 0.35 18.46
C GLN A 165 26.40 0.90 18.22
N GLU A 166 26.54 2.09 17.61
CA GLU A 166 27.84 2.75 17.41
C GLU A 166 28.50 3.17 18.70
N THR A 167 27.74 3.49 19.77
CA THR A 167 28.27 3.93 21.06
C THR A 167 28.68 2.73 21.95
N ALA A 168 28.28 1.51 21.60
CA ALA A 168 28.53 0.28 22.36
C ALA A 168 29.79 -0.49 21.88
N LEU A 169 30.49 0.03 20.85
CA LEU A 169 31.73 -0.50 20.27
C LEU A 169 32.92 0.37 20.67
#